data_02e55ea7225a2aad3fd66dd9639031d5
#
_entry.id   02e55ea7225a2aad3fd66dd9639031d5
#
_cell.length_a   1.000
_cell.length_b   1.000
_cell.length_c   1.000
_cell.angle_alpha   90.00
_cell.angle_beta   90.00
_cell.angle_gamma   90.00
#
_symmetry.space_group_name_H-M   'P 1'
#
loop_
_entity.id
_entity.type
_entity.pdbx_description
1 polymer ?
#
loop_
_entity_poly.entity_id
_entity_poly.type
_entity_poly.pdbx_seq_one_letter_code
_entity_poly.pdbx_strand_id
1 'polypeptide(L)'
;MQKNSPLVSIIIICEGYNSFLSEALPYYDKLDYSNFEVFVFITEKPSKDVIQKYTKVKFIISPETKNKPAEKRDLAIKYAKGEFFAFIDDDAFPHKDWLKNAVEIFRNEKVVAVGGPGVTPENASLQEKASGFVSSSPFGGFGSTYRFIPQERREVDDFPSMNLIVRAEDFKKVGGFDSSFYPGEDTKLCLDLTQKLNKKIIYDPEVLVYHHKRPLFKKHLIQNGRYGLHRGHFAKILPKTSRRWFYFIPSIFAVGVITGNIATLISEYTKSTMLIDLYATIFQFFFGIYIFMLFINAIWVFTKSKNLYVSFLTIPGVFLTHLWYGIKFIQGLLKPQMEDKYGRSE
;
A
#
# COMPACT_ATOMS: atom_id res chain seq x y z
N MET A 1 26.37 -14.27 25.71
CA MET A 1 25.25 -15.21 25.57
C MET A 1 24.25 -14.57 24.60
N GLN A 2 24.20 -15.01 23.33
CA GLN A 2 23.12 -14.63 22.43
C GLN A 2 21.81 -15.15 23.06
N LYS A 3 20.97 -14.25 23.56
CA LYS A 3 19.57 -14.60 23.86
C LYS A 3 19.04 -15.24 22.56
N ASN A 4 18.43 -16.42 22.66
CA ASN A 4 17.78 -17.07 21.51
C ASN A 4 16.93 -16.04 20.79
N SER A 5 17.33 -15.73 19.54
CA SER A 5 16.57 -14.80 18.71
C SER A 5 15.17 -15.39 18.51
N PRO A 6 14.06 -14.62 18.65
CA PRO A 6 12.71 -15.15 18.52
C PRO A 6 12.47 -15.70 17.11
N LEU A 7 11.66 -16.75 16.98
CA LEU A 7 11.30 -17.31 15.68
C LEU A 7 10.37 -16.35 14.93
N VAL A 8 10.69 -16.03 13.68
CA VAL A 8 9.86 -15.23 12.80
C VAL A 8 9.31 -16.11 11.69
N SER A 9 8.00 -16.14 11.49
CA SER A 9 7.37 -16.78 10.34
C SER A 9 7.09 -15.75 9.26
N ILE A 10 7.76 -15.87 8.13
CA ILE A 10 7.54 -15.05 6.94
C ILE A 10 6.37 -15.64 6.18
N ILE A 11 5.37 -14.80 5.88
CA ILE A 11 4.10 -15.19 5.29
C ILE A 11 3.93 -14.48 3.95
N ILE A 12 3.95 -15.26 2.88
CA ILE A 12 3.75 -14.82 1.50
C ILE A 12 2.48 -15.45 0.98
N ILE A 13 1.66 -14.68 0.26
CA ILE A 13 0.47 -15.20 -0.41
C ILE A 13 0.57 -14.95 -1.90
N CYS A 14 0.19 -15.92 -2.73
CA CYS A 14 0.13 -15.76 -4.18
C CYS A 14 -0.95 -16.67 -4.81
N GLU A 15 -1.25 -16.47 -6.07
CA GLU A 15 -2.12 -17.37 -6.84
C GLU A 15 -1.32 -18.57 -7.37
N GLY A 16 -0.24 -18.31 -8.10
CA GLY A 16 0.66 -19.30 -8.66
C GLY A 16 2.12 -18.84 -8.54
N TYR A 17 3.05 -19.76 -8.82
CA TYR A 17 4.47 -19.43 -8.88
C TYR A 17 4.73 -18.51 -10.09
N ASN A 18 5.14 -17.28 -9.84
CA ASN A 18 5.32 -16.24 -10.84
C ASN A 18 6.75 -15.66 -10.82
N SER A 19 7.06 -14.78 -11.76
CA SER A 19 8.39 -14.17 -11.88
C SER A 19 8.78 -13.33 -10.66
N PHE A 20 7.83 -12.66 -10.00
CA PHE A 20 8.10 -11.86 -8.81
C PHE A 20 8.48 -12.74 -7.62
N LEU A 21 7.72 -13.83 -7.39
CA LEU A 21 8.06 -14.79 -6.35
C LEU A 21 9.40 -15.46 -6.64
N SER A 22 9.69 -15.79 -7.91
CA SER A 22 11.00 -16.32 -8.33
C SER A 22 12.15 -15.36 -8.05
N GLU A 23 11.93 -14.06 -8.21
CA GLU A 23 12.90 -13.01 -7.86
C GLU A 23 13.06 -12.87 -6.34
N ALA A 24 11.96 -12.91 -5.59
CA ALA A 24 11.95 -12.66 -4.15
C ALA A 24 12.62 -13.78 -3.32
N LEU A 25 12.38 -15.05 -3.66
CA LEU A 25 12.81 -16.19 -2.83
C LEU A 25 14.31 -16.23 -2.52
N PRO A 26 15.26 -15.91 -3.42
CA PRO A 26 16.69 -15.88 -3.11
C PRO A 26 17.11 -14.84 -2.07
N TYR A 27 16.29 -13.80 -1.82
CA TYR A 27 16.62 -12.77 -0.85
C TYR A 27 16.42 -13.23 0.60
N TYR A 28 15.58 -14.25 0.84
CA TYR A 28 15.40 -14.79 2.18
C TYR A 28 16.65 -15.54 2.66
N ASP A 29 17.45 -16.12 1.79
CA ASP A 29 18.73 -16.73 2.15
C ASP A 29 19.81 -15.69 2.51
N LYS A 30 19.61 -14.43 2.15
CA LYS A 30 20.55 -13.32 2.41
C LYS A 30 20.22 -12.54 3.69
N LEU A 31 19.17 -12.92 4.43
CA LEU A 31 18.75 -12.23 5.64
C LEU A 31 19.83 -12.37 6.75
N ASP A 32 20.19 -11.25 7.36
CA ASP A 32 21.05 -11.19 8.56
C ASP A 32 20.22 -11.51 9.84
N TYR A 33 19.50 -12.61 9.77
CA TYR A 33 18.68 -13.15 10.83
C TYR A 33 18.49 -14.65 10.59
N SER A 34 18.85 -15.50 11.54
CA SER A 34 18.92 -16.95 11.31
C SER A 34 17.69 -17.75 11.75
N ASN A 35 16.90 -17.22 12.71
CA ASN A 35 15.78 -17.96 13.30
C ASN A 35 14.45 -17.58 12.64
N PHE A 36 14.24 -18.03 11.40
CA PHE A 36 12.99 -17.81 10.67
C PHE A 36 12.55 -19.04 9.87
N GLU A 37 11.29 -19.07 9.49
CA GLU A 37 10.69 -20.01 8.57
C GLU A 37 9.90 -19.24 7.48
N VAL A 38 9.78 -19.82 6.28
CA VAL A 38 9.09 -19.17 5.15
C VAL A 38 7.91 -20.02 4.72
N PHE A 39 6.73 -19.43 4.70
CA PHE A 39 5.51 -20.03 4.17
C PHE A 39 5.05 -19.26 2.94
N VAL A 40 4.76 -20.00 1.87
CA VAL A 40 4.09 -19.48 0.68
C VAL A 40 2.73 -20.17 0.59
N PHE A 41 1.67 -19.43 0.91
CA PHE A 41 0.30 -19.88 0.74
C PHE A 41 -0.15 -19.60 -0.69
N ILE A 42 -0.35 -20.66 -1.46
CA ILE A 42 -0.51 -20.61 -2.91
C ILE A 42 -1.74 -21.38 -3.35
N THR A 43 -2.43 -20.92 -4.39
CA THR A 43 -3.61 -21.61 -4.95
C THR A 43 -3.18 -22.73 -5.90
N GLU A 44 -2.24 -22.43 -6.81
CA GLU A 44 -1.74 -23.40 -7.80
C GLU A 44 -0.44 -24.04 -7.30
N LYS A 45 -0.38 -25.36 -7.33
CA LYS A 45 0.80 -26.12 -6.87
C LYS A 45 2.02 -25.79 -7.75
N PRO A 46 3.17 -25.39 -7.16
CA PRO A 46 4.40 -25.19 -7.91
C PRO A 46 4.91 -26.51 -8.51
N SER A 47 5.74 -26.41 -9.56
CA SER A 47 6.40 -27.58 -10.15
C SER A 47 7.32 -28.26 -9.13
N LYS A 48 7.61 -29.56 -9.37
CA LYS A 48 8.54 -30.30 -8.51
C LYS A 48 9.93 -29.67 -8.45
N ASP A 49 10.40 -29.12 -9.56
CA ASP A 49 11.72 -28.45 -9.64
C ASP A 49 11.79 -27.22 -8.77
N VAL A 50 10.71 -26.42 -8.71
CA VAL A 50 10.62 -25.25 -7.82
C VAL A 50 10.68 -25.68 -6.36
N ILE A 51 9.91 -26.71 -5.99
CA ILE A 51 9.89 -27.21 -4.60
C ILE A 51 11.26 -27.75 -4.20
N GLN A 52 11.94 -28.47 -5.10
CA GLN A 52 13.29 -29.00 -4.85
C GLN A 52 14.34 -27.90 -4.76
N LYS A 53 14.20 -26.84 -5.56
CA LYS A 53 15.11 -25.68 -5.54
C LYS A 53 15.04 -24.90 -4.24
N TYR A 54 13.86 -24.77 -3.63
CA TYR A 54 13.63 -23.92 -2.44
C TYR A 54 13.22 -24.75 -1.23
N THR A 55 14.10 -25.66 -0.78
CA THR A 55 13.83 -26.62 0.31
C THR A 55 13.50 -25.98 1.66
N LYS A 56 13.94 -24.75 1.91
CA LYS A 56 13.62 -23.99 3.13
C LYS A 56 12.24 -23.33 3.09
N VAL A 57 11.60 -23.29 1.92
CA VAL A 57 10.30 -22.66 1.72
C VAL A 57 9.21 -23.72 1.80
N LYS A 58 8.23 -23.47 2.67
CA LYS A 58 7.06 -24.34 2.84
C LYS A 58 5.92 -23.85 1.94
N PHE A 59 5.74 -24.46 0.79
CA PHE A 59 4.59 -24.20 -0.09
C PHE A 59 3.36 -24.94 0.44
N ILE A 60 2.34 -24.17 0.84
CA ILE A 60 1.07 -24.67 1.34
C ILE A 60 -0.03 -24.34 0.35
N ILE A 61 -0.70 -25.37 -0.17
CA ILE A 61 -1.85 -25.17 -1.06
C ILE A 61 -3.02 -24.63 -0.23
N SER A 62 -3.51 -23.45 -0.60
CA SER A 62 -4.67 -22.85 0.03
C SER A 62 -5.94 -23.61 -0.36
N PRO A 63 -6.83 -23.96 0.59
CA PRO A 63 -8.12 -24.55 0.27
C PRO A 63 -8.95 -23.62 -0.64
N GLU A 64 -9.75 -24.17 -1.55
CA GLU A 64 -10.62 -23.39 -2.45
C GLU A 64 -11.56 -22.45 -1.71
N THR A 65 -11.98 -22.82 -0.50
CA THR A 65 -12.82 -22.01 0.38
C THR A 65 -12.07 -20.85 1.05
N LYS A 66 -10.72 -20.76 0.89
CA LYS A 66 -9.87 -19.75 1.50
C LYS A 66 -8.96 -19.10 0.46
N ASN A 67 -9.56 -18.54 -0.58
CA ASN A 67 -8.83 -17.95 -1.71
C ASN A 67 -8.68 -16.43 -1.66
N LYS A 68 -9.40 -15.75 -0.75
CA LYS A 68 -9.21 -14.31 -0.55
C LYS A 68 -7.85 -14.02 0.10
N PRO A 69 -7.19 -12.89 -0.21
CA PRO A 69 -5.89 -12.55 0.37
C PRO A 69 -5.85 -12.59 1.91
N ALA A 70 -6.87 -12.06 2.59
CA ALA A 70 -7.01 -12.13 4.04
C ALA A 70 -7.02 -13.59 4.55
N GLU A 71 -7.88 -14.42 3.96
CA GLU A 71 -8.04 -15.84 4.33
C GLU A 71 -6.76 -16.64 4.13
N LYS A 72 -5.98 -16.36 3.05
CA LYS A 72 -4.67 -16.98 2.84
C LYS A 72 -3.66 -16.56 3.90
N ARG A 73 -3.62 -15.26 4.28
CA ARG A 73 -2.73 -14.80 5.36
C ARG A 73 -3.08 -15.40 6.70
N ASP A 74 -4.36 -15.63 6.97
CA ASP A 74 -4.84 -16.24 8.22
C ASP A 74 -4.48 -17.73 8.34
N LEU A 75 -4.12 -18.40 7.26
CA LEU A 75 -3.55 -19.76 7.34
C LEU A 75 -2.27 -19.78 8.21
N ALA A 76 -1.58 -18.65 8.36
CA ALA A 76 -0.46 -18.52 9.30
C ALA A 76 -0.81 -18.95 10.72
N ILE A 77 -2.04 -18.68 11.18
CA ILE A 77 -2.51 -19.06 12.53
C ILE A 77 -2.38 -20.58 12.75
N LYS A 78 -2.65 -21.36 11.70
CA LYS A 78 -2.60 -22.84 11.76
C LYS A 78 -1.19 -23.41 11.54
N TYR A 79 -0.42 -22.83 10.63
CA TYR A 79 0.81 -23.46 10.15
C TYR A 79 2.08 -22.83 10.73
N ALA A 80 2.07 -21.56 11.06
CA ALA A 80 3.23 -20.81 11.50
C ALA A 80 3.46 -20.94 13.02
N LYS A 81 4.74 -21.05 13.43
CA LYS A 81 5.14 -21.24 14.82
C LYS A 81 5.90 -20.05 15.41
N GLY A 82 6.16 -19.02 14.59
CA GLY A 82 6.91 -17.84 15.00
C GLY A 82 6.21 -17.04 16.09
N GLU A 83 7.01 -16.37 16.89
CA GLU A 83 6.54 -15.32 17.82
C GLU A 83 6.05 -14.08 17.08
N PHE A 84 6.56 -13.90 15.87
CA PHE A 84 6.15 -12.82 14.95
C PHE A 84 5.75 -13.40 13.59
N PHE A 85 4.68 -12.86 13.03
CA PHE A 85 4.25 -13.12 11.66
C PHE A 85 4.66 -11.93 10.78
N ALA A 86 5.54 -12.17 9.82
CA ALA A 86 6.06 -11.17 8.91
C ALA A 86 5.35 -11.30 7.55
N PHE A 87 4.31 -10.49 7.34
CA PHE A 87 3.57 -10.44 6.09
C PHE A 87 4.34 -9.63 5.05
N ILE A 88 4.46 -10.19 3.87
CA ILE A 88 5.10 -9.57 2.71
C ILE A 88 4.40 -10.08 1.43
N ASP A 89 4.21 -9.20 0.45
CA ASP A 89 3.56 -9.57 -0.83
C ASP A 89 4.53 -10.35 -1.73
N ASP A 90 4.01 -11.12 -2.69
CA ASP A 90 4.79 -11.95 -3.62
C ASP A 90 5.59 -11.12 -4.63
N ASP A 91 5.24 -9.84 -4.83
CA ASP A 91 5.95 -8.85 -5.64
C ASP A 91 6.88 -7.94 -4.82
N ALA A 92 7.24 -8.39 -3.61
CA ALA A 92 8.17 -7.70 -2.72
C ALA A 92 9.26 -8.64 -2.21
N PHE A 93 10.45 -8.09 -1.93
CA PHE A 93 11.57 -8.83 -1.34
C PHE A 93 12.29 -8.00 -0.29
N PRO A 94 12.83 -8.63 0.79
CA PRO A 94 13.37 -7.91 1.94
C PRO A 94 14.79 -7.37 1.69
N HIS A 95 15.13 -6.27 2.38
CA HIS A 95 16.51 -5.91 2.66
C HIS A 95 17.11 -6.91 3.68
N LYS A 96 18.42 -7.14 3.60
CA LYS A 96 19.10 -8.14 4.46
C LYS A 96 18.88 -7.95 5.96
N ASP A 97 18.75 -6.72 6.44
CA ASP A 97 18.56 -6.39 7.85
C ASP A 97 17.08 -6.30 8.28
N TRP A 98 16.15 -6.59 7.39
CA TRP A 98 14.70 -6.43 7.58
C TRP A 98 14.17 -7.02 8.90
N LEU A 99 14.40 -8.33 9.13
CA LEU A 99 13.92 -9.01 10.32
C LEU A 99 14.68 -8.60 11.58
N LYS A 100 16.00 -8.40 11.48
CA LYS A 100 16.85 -7.97 12.58
C LYS A 100 16.38 -6.63 13.15
N ASN A 101 16.14 -5.65 12.26
CA ASN A 101 15.68 -4.32 12.66
C ASN A 101 14.27 -4.37 13.27
N ALA A 102 13.37 -5.16 12.69
CA ALA A 102 12.01 -5.32 13.21
C ALA A 102 11.98 -5.96 14.61
N VAL A 103 12.74 -7.05 14.81
CA VAL A 103 12.78 -7.77 16.09
C VAL A 103 13.34 -6.89 17.21
N GLU A 104 14.29 -6.01 16.93
CA GLU A 104 14.82 -5.07 17.93
C GLU A 104 13.73 -4.12 18.45
N ILE A 105 12.82 -3.66 17.58
CA ILE A 105 11.73 -2.76 17.96
C ILE A 105 10.71 -3.47 18.87
N PHE A 106 10.51 -4.77 18.66
CA PHE A 106 9.60 -5.58 19.47
C PHE A 106 10.10 -5.84 20.91
N ARG A 107 11.30 -5.44 21.31
CA ARG A 107 11.71 -5.42 22.71
C ARG A 107 10.80 -4.55 23.57
N ASN A 108 10.14 -3.57 22.98
CA ASN A 108 9.07 -2.84 23.62
C ASN A 108 7.76 -3.63 23.51
N GLU A 109 7.27 -4.18 24.61
CA GLU A 109 6.05 -5.00 24.67
C GLU A 109 4.77 -4.24 24.29
N LYS A 110 4.78 -2.89 24.32
CA LYS A 110 3.67 -2.05 23.82
C LYS A 110 3.60 -2.04 22.32
N VAL A 111 4.65 -2.44 21.60
CA VAL A 111 4.65 -2.52 20.13
C VAL A 111 4.04 -3.85 19.70
N VAL A 112 2.93 -3.76 18.98
CA VAL A 112 2.20 -4.93 18.46
C VAL A 112 2.57 -5.25 17.02
N ALA A 113 2.91 -4.24 16.24
CA ALA A 113 3.31 -4.41 14.85
C ALA A 113 4.39 -3.40 14.45
N VAL A 114 5.17 -3.80 13.46
CA VAL A 114 6.22 -2.97 12.85
C VAL A 114 6.05 -3.03 11.34
N GLY A 115 6.10 -1.88 10.69
CA GLY A 115 6.12 -1.77 9.23
C GLY A 115 7.26 -0.89 8.76
N GLY A 116 7.59 -0.97 7.49
CA GLY A 116 8.63 -0.16 6.88
C GLY A 116 8.38 0.11 5.40
N PRO A 117 9.19 0.96 4.75
CA PRO A 117 8.92 1.38 3.38
C PRO A 117 9.04 0.22 2.38
N GLY A 118 8.17 0.23 1.36
CA GLY A 118 8.29 -0.60 0.17
C GLY A 118 8.86 0.21 -0.98
N VAL A 119 10.19 0.22 -1.10
CA VAL A 119 10.92 1.01 -2.10
C VAL A 119 10.84 0.35 -3.47
N THR A 120 10.69 1.13 -4.54
CA THR A 120 10.70 0.58 -5.90
C THR A 120 12.09 0.01 -6.22
N PRO A 121 12.21 -1.25 -6.69
CA PRO A 121 13.51 -1.86 -7.01
C PRO A 121 14.27 -1.11 -8.10
N GLU A 122 15.60 -1.18 -8.07
CA GLU A 122 16.46 -0.54 -9.08
C GLU A 122 16.28 -1.16 -10.48
N ASN A 123 16.00 -2.46 -10.55
CA ASN A 123 15.76 -3.19 -11.79
C ASN A 123 14.32 -3.06 -12.33
N ALA A 124 13.44 -2.33 -11.61
CA ALA A 124 12.07 -2.09 -12.06
C ALA A 124 12.03 -1.35 -13.41
N SER A 125 10.99 -1.59 -14.20
CA SER A 125 10.76 -0.88 -15.46
C SER A 125 10.59 0.63 -15.26
N LEU A 126 10.83 1.42 -16.30
CA LEU A 126 10.67 2.88 -16.23
C LEU A 126 9.24 3.30 -15.83
N GLN A 127 8.23 2.53 -16.26
CA GLN A 127 6.83 2.79 -15.89
C GLN A 127 6.55 2.44 -14.41
N GLU A 128 7.15 1.40 -13.86
CA GLU A 128 7.08 1.07 -12.43
C GLU A 128 7.80 2.12 -11.59
N LYS A 129 9.00 2.56 -12.02
CA LYS A 129 9.73 3.66 -11.38
C LYS A 129 8.92 4.95 -11.36
N ALA A 130 8.32 5.31 -12.49
CA ALA A 130 7.45 6.49 -12.55
C ALA A 130 6.24 6.36 -11.62
N SER A 131 5.59 5.20 -11.57
CA SER A 131 4.51 4.89 -10.62
C SER A 131 4.97 5.01 -9.16
N GLY A 132 6.16 4.49 -8.85
CA GLY A 132 6.80 4.64 -7.55
C GLY A 132 6.98 6.10 -7.17
N PHE A 133 7.48 6.92 -8.09
CA PHE A 133 7.65 8.37 -7.85
C PHE A 133 6.33 9.14 -7.75
N VAL A 134 5.28 8.74 -8.47
CA VAL A 134 3.94 9.30 -8.24
C VAL A 134 3.52 9.14 -6.78
N SER A 135 3.79 7.99 -6.16
CA SER A 135 3.40 7.70 -4.77
C SER A 135 4.39 8.24 -3.73
N SER A 136 5.68 8.40 -4.07
CA SER A 136 6.75 8.78 -3.14
C SER A 136 7.17 10.24 -3.21
N SER A 137 6.79 10.97 -4.27
CA SER A 137 7.12 12.39 -4.38
C SER A 137 6.28 13.25 -3.43
N PRO A 138 6.82 14.38 -2.96
CA PRO A 138 6.15 15.23 -1.99
C PRO A 138 4.76 15.67 -2.43
N PHE A 139 4.60 16.02 -3.70
CA PHE A 139 3.33 16.49 -4.25
C PHE A 139 2.39 15.35 -4.69
N GLY A 140 2.94 14.18 -5.05
CA GLY A 140 2.13 13.03 -5.47
C GLY A 140 1.60 12.19 -4.31
N GLY A 141 2.43 11.92 -3.30
CA GLY A 141 2.12 10.98 -2.21
C GLY A 141 1.57 11.62 -0.93
N PHE A 142 1.65 12.95 -0.79
CA PHE A 142 1.26 13.69 0.43
C PHE A 142 1.78 13.01 1.72
N GLY A 143 0.95 12.87 2.73
CA GLY A 143 1.29 12.27 4.03
C GLY A 143 1.56 10.75 4.01
N SER A 144 1.47 10.07 2.86
CA SER A 144 1.71 8.62 2.74
C SER A 144 3.09 8.27 2.15
N THR A 145 3.92 9.24 1.81
CA THR A 145 5.24 9.05 1.16
C THR A 145 6.18 8.13 1.96
N TYR A 146 6.08 8.12 3.29
CA TYR A 146 6.86 7.23 4.17
C TYR A 146 6.66 5.74 3.88
N ARG A 147 5.54 5.36 3.26
CA ARG A 147 5.26 3.97 2.86
C ARG A 147 6.08 3.52 1.64
N PHE A 148 6.69 4.47 0.91
CA PHE A 148 7.36 4.25 -0.38
C PHE A 148 8.84 4.61 -0.38
N ILE A 149 9.27 5.49 0.51
CA ILE A 149 10.66 5.89 0.72
C ILE A 149 10.98 5.97 2.22
N PRO A 150 12.22 5.71 2.64
CA PRO A 150 12.63 5.85 4.02
C PRO A 150 12.42 7.29 4.54
N GLN A 151 11.75 7.41 5.69
CA GLN A 151 11.54 8.65 6.43
C GLN A 151 11.72 8.39 7.93
N GLU A 152 11.64 9.42 8.76
CA GLU A 152 11.78 9.30 10.20
C GLU A 152 10.82 8.26 10.81
N ARG A 153 11.33 7.49 11.80
CA ARG A 153 10.53 6.57 12.60
C ARG A 153 9.36 7.28 13.25
N ARG A 154 8.19 6.64 13.20
CA ARG A 154 6.95 7.20 13.77
C ARG A 154 5.96 6.14 14.21
N GLU A 155 5.07 6.51 15.10
CA GLU A 155 3.88 5.72 15.40
C GLU A 155 2.85 5.91 14.28
N VAL A 156 2.22 4.82 13.85
CA VAL A 156 1.17 4.80 12.82
C VAL A 156 0.00 3.95 13.32
N ASP A 157 -1.17 4.16 12.74
CA ASP A 157 -2.39 3.41 13.09
C ASP A 157 -3.01 2.68 11.89
N ASP A 158 -2.36 2.76 10.74
CA ASP A 158 -2.76 2.09 9.50
C ASP A 158 -1.52 1.82 8.65
N PHE A 159 -1.23 0.55 8.39
CA PHE A 159 -0.07 0.14 7.59
C PHE A 159 -0.41 -1.06 6.70
N PRO A 160 0.04 -1.08 5.42
CA PRO A 160 -0.29 -2.16 4.49
C PRO A 160 0.48 -3.44 4.81
N SER A 161 -0.19 -4.57 4.61
CA SER A 161 0.36 -5.91 4.82
C SER A 161 1.48 -6.32 3.86
N MET A 162 1.78 -5.50 2.87
CA MET A 162 2.92 -5.71 1.96
C MET A 162 4.28 -5.68 2.68
N ASN A 163 4.35 -5.08 3.88
CA ASN A 163 5.50 -5.08 4.78
C ASN A 163 5.03 -4.81 6.22
N LEU A 164 4.37 -5.78 6.82
CA LEU A 164 3.84 -5.67 8.18
C LEU A 164 4.23 -6.90 9.00
N ILE A 165 4.98 -6.67 10.07
CA ILE A 165 5.37 -7.71 11.01
C ILE A 165 4.56 -7.53 12.29
N VAL A 166 3.88 -8.58 12.77
CA VAL A 166 2.93 -8.51 13.89
C VAL A 166 3.27 -9.56 14.94
N ARG A 167 3.08 -9.27 16.23
CA ARG A 167 3.12 -10.29 17.28
C ARG A 167 2.06 -11.35 17.02
N ALA A 168 2.49 -12.60 16.89
CA ALA A 168 1.60 -13.72 16.56
C ALA A 168 0.49 -13.91 17.61
N GLU A 169 0.79 -13.70 18.88
CA GLU A 169 -0.20 -13.77 19.97
C GLU A 169 -1.29 -12.71 19.82
N ASP A 170 -0.90 -11.45 19.55
CA ASP A 170 -1.83 -10.35 19.42
C ASP A 170 -2.65 -10.47 18.11
N PHE A 171 -2.02 -10.95 17.03
CA PHE A 171 -2.71 -11.25 15.78
C PHE A 171 -3.82 -12.30 15.99
N LYS A 172 -3.53 -13.37 16.74
CA LYS A 172 -4.51 -14.41 17.10
C LYS A 172 -5.61 -13.86 18.01
N LYS A 173 -5.28 -12.98 18.97
CA LYS A 173 -6.25 -12.36 19.89
C LYS A 173 -7.30 -11.52 19.16
N VAL A 174 -6.92 -10.82 18.09
CA VAL A 174 -7.88 -10.02 17.31
C VAL A 174 -8.61 -10.84 16.25
N GLY A 175 -8.24 -12.11 16.02
CA GLY A 175 -8.90 -13.03 15.09
C GLY A 175 -8.30 -13.02 13.67
N GLY A 176 -7.13 -12.41 13.46
CA GLY A 176 -6.47 -12.31 12.16
C GLY A 176 -7.01 -11.18 11.29
N PHE A 177 -6.95 -11.36 9.97
CA PHE A 177 -7.51 -10.44 8.99
C PHE A 177 -9.01 -10.70 8.80
N ASP A 178 -9.81 -9.65 8.77
CA ASP A 178 -11.23 -9.76 8.47
C ASP A 178 -11.46 -9.63 6.95
N SER A 179 -11.78 -10.73 6.29
CA SER A 179 -11.95 -10.81 4.84
C SER A 179 -13.13 -9.99 4.31
N SER A 180 -14.10 -9.62 5.16
CA SER A 180 -15.24 -8.78 4.79
C SER A 180 -14.82 -7.33 4.46
N PHE A 181 -13.62 -6.92 4.88
CA PHE A 181 -13.05 -5.59 4.59
C PHE A 181 -12.12 -5.54 3.37
N TYR A 182 -12.01 -6.63 2.58
CA TYR A 182 -11.12 -6.64 1.41
C TYR A 182 -11.64 -5.76 0.26
N PRO A 183 -10.74 -4.97 -0.38
CA PRO A 183 -9.36 -4.66 -0.04
C PRO A 183 -9.26 -3.54 1.01
N GLY A 184 -8.78 -3.86 2.18
CA GLY A 184 -8.59 -2.95 3.33
C GLY A 184 -8.63 -3.70 4.65
N GLU A 185 -8.50 -5.03 4.57
CA GLU A 185 -8.37 -5.95 5.70
C GLU A 185 -7.16 -5.59 6.60
N ASP A 186 -6.11 -5.02 6.03
CA ASP A 186 -4.95 -4.49 6.75
C ASP A 186 -5.32 -3.25 7.59
N THR A 187 -6.11 -2.33 7.03
CA THR A 187 -6.63 -1.17 7.79
C THR A 187 -7.49 -1.63 8.97
N LYS A 188 -8.33 -2.65 8.76
CA LYS A 188 -9.17 -3.22 9.84
C LYS A 188 -8.32 -3.92 10.90
N LEU A 189 -7.34 -4.72 10.49
CA LEU A 189 -6.38 -5.35 11.40
C LEU A 189 -5.64 -4.30 12.25
N CYS A 190 -5.07 -3.28 11.63
CA CYS A 190 -4.37 -2.21 12.33
C CYS A 190 -5.27 -1.48 13.33
N LEU A 191 -6.53 -1.22 12.96
CA LEU A 191 -7.51 -0.64 13.86
C LEU A 191 -7.77 -1.53 15.09
N ASP A 192 -7.93 -2.85 14.89
CA ASP A 192 -8.16 -3.78 15.98
C ASP A 192 -6.94 -3.89 16.91
N LEU A 193 -5.74 -3.97 16.37
CA LEU A 193 -4.50 -4.00 17.13
C LEU A 193 -4.30 -2.73 17.97
N THR A 194 -4.61 -1.56 17.42
CA THR A 194 -4.40 -0.27 18.11
C THR A 194 -5.53 0.09 19.06
N GLN A 195 -6.80 -0.18 18.70
CA GLN A 195 -7.95 0.26 19.49
C GLN A 195 -8.47 -0.80 20.47
N LYS A 196 -8.49 -2.10 20.07
CA LYS A 196 -8.95 -3.16 20.97
C LYS A 196 -7.88 -3.56 21.98
N LEU A 197 -6.60 -3.64 21.54
CA LEU A 197 -5.49 -4.03 22.39
C LEU A 197 -4.75 -2.84 23.02
N ASN A 198 -5.05 -1.62 22.61
CA ASN A 198 -4.38 -0.39 23.04
C ASN A 198 -2.85 -0.47 22.91
N LYS A 199 -2.38 -1.04 21.79
CA LYS A 199 -0.97 -1.21 21.47
C LYS A 199 -0.55 -0.32 20.31
N LYS A 200 0.76 -0.25 20.03
CA LYS A 200 1.36 0.66 19.05
C LYS A 200 1.82 -0.07 17.81
N ILE A 201 1.63 0.54 16.65
CA ILE A 201 2.27 0.14 15.40
C ILE A 201 3.39 1.15 15.12
N ILE A 202 4.60 0.66 14.88
CA ILE A 202 5.75 1.50 14.58
C ILE A 202 6.14 1.36 13.11
N TYR A 203 6.21 2.49 12.42
CA TYR A 203 6.93 2.58 11.16
C TYR A 203 8.40 2.83 11.43
N ASP A 204 9.26 2.06 10.78
CA ASP A 204 10.71 2.23 10.84
C ASP A 204 11.33 2.19 9.44
N PRO A 205 12.17 3.19 9.05
CA PRO A 205 12.80 3.23 7.74
C PRO A 205 13.77 2.07 7.47
N GLU A 206 14.34 1.46 8.52
CA GLU A 206 15.28 0.36 8.42
C GLU A 206 14.60 -1.02 8.26
N VAL A 207 13.29 -1.09 8.48
CA VAL A 207 12.47 -2.29 8.21
C VAL A 207 12.04 -2.25 6.74
N LEU A 208 13.01 -2.23 5.83
CA LEU A 208 12.85 -1.94 4.42
C LEU A 208 12.59 -3.20 3.61
N VAL A 209 11.66 -3.11 2.67
CA VAL A 209 11.49 -4.07 1.58
C VAL A 209 11.55 -3.35 0.23
N TYR A 210 11.92 -4.07 -0.81
CA TYR A 210 11.76 -3.63 -2.19
C TYR A 210 10.42 -4.17 -2.70
N HIS A 211 9.64 -3.33 -3.37
CA HIS A 211 8.29 -3.69 -3.79
C HIS A 211 8.00 -3.16 -5.20
N HIS A 212 7.73 -4.04 -6.14
CA HIS A 212 7.36 -3.70 -7.50
C HIS A 212 6.04 -2.94 -7.55
N LYS A 213 6.01 -1.86 -8.33
CA LYS A 213 4.82 -1.03 -8.47
C LYS A 213 4.04 -1.42 -9.71
N ARG A 214 2.73 -1.23 -9.67
CA ARG A 214 1.92 -1.39 -10.88
C ARG A 214 2.34 -0.35 -11.90
N PRO A 215 2.71 -0.73 -13.16
CA PRO A 215 3.17 0.21 -14.16
C PRO A 215 2.17 1.35 -14.44
N LEU A 216 2.66 2.59 -14.64
CA LEU A 216 1.85 3.68 -15.16
C LEU A 216 1.41 3.34 -16.59
N PHE A 217 0.16 3.61 -17.02
CA PHE A 217 -0.87 4.36 -16.34
C PHE A 217 -2.01 3.43 -15.87
N LYS A 218 -2.46 2.51 -16.74
CA LYS A 218 -3.71 1.74 -16.56
C LYS A 218 -3.72 0.94 -15.25
N LYS A 219 -2.69 0.11 -15.02
CA LYS A 219 -2.63 -0.75 -13.83
C LYS A 219 -2.52 0.07 -12.54
N HIS A 220 -1.71 1.14 -12.57
CA HIS A 220 -1.55 2.09 -11.47
C HIS A 220 -2.88 2.79 -11.12
N LEU A 221 -3.58 3.33 -12.13
CA LEU A 221 -4.86 4.03 -11.92
C LEU A 221 -5.96 3.08 -11.42
N ILE A 222 -6.01 1.84 -11.91
CA ILE A 222 -6.95 0.83 -11.39
C ILE A 222 -6.69 0.59 -9.89
N GLN A 223 -5.43 0.41 -9.47
CA GLN A 223 -5.07 0.17 -8.08
C GLN A 223 -5.41 1.39 -7.21
N ASN A 224 -4.98 2.58 -7.61
CA ASN A 224 -5.24 3.81 -6.84
C ASN A 224 -6.74 4.16 -6.81
N GLY A 225 -7.48 3.88 -7.87
CA GLY A 225 -8.94 4.02 -7.89
C GLY A 225 -9.63 3.10 -6.89
N ARG A 226 -9.16 1.85 -6.73
CA ARG A 226 -9.65 0.94 -5.69
C ARG A 226 -9.33 1.48 -4.30
N TYR A 227 -8.12 1.97 -4.07
CA TYR A 227 -7.78 2.61 -2.78
C TYR A 227 -8.69 3.80 -2.48
N GLY A 228 -8.95 4.68 -3.45
CA GLY A 228 -9.88 5.79 -3.30
C GLY A 228 -11.29 5.31 -2.94
N LEU A 229 -11.82 4.34 -3.70
CA LEU A 229 -13.15 3.79 -3.51
C LEU A 229 -13.34 3.21 -2.08
N HIS A 230 -12.40 2.35 -1.66
CA HIS A 230 -12.47 1.73 -0.32
C HIS A 230 -12.22 2.74 0.78
N ARG A 231 -11.28 3.68 0.61
CA ARG A 231 -11.03 4.71 1.60
C ARG A 231 -12.24 5.64 1.79
N GLY A 232 -12.95 5.95 0.71
CA GLY A 232 -14.21 6.71 0.76
C GLY A 232 -15.30 5.95 1.55
N HIS A 233 -15.47 4.66 1.29
CA HIS A 233 -16.40 3.83 2.05
C HIS A 233 -16.00 3.73 3.53
N PHE A 234 -14.73 3.49 3.83
CA PHE A 234 -14.20 3.42 5.19
C PHE A 234 -14.29 4.73 5.97
N ALA A 235 -14.36 5.87 5.29
CA ALA A 235 -14.65 7.15 5.96
C ALA A 235 -16.02 7.15 6.68
N LYS A 236 -16.95 6.25 6.27
CA LYS A 236 -18.22 6.02 6.96
C LYS A 236 -18.12 4.94 8.05
N ILE A 237 -17.61 3.74 7.68
CA ILE A 237 -17.68 2.57 8.56
C ILE A 237 -16.48 2.41 9.50
N LEU A 238 -15.31 2.99 9.13
CA LEU A 238 -14.09 3.02 9.94
C LEU A 238 -13.59 4.48 10.13
N PRO A 239 -14.38 5.39 10.71
CA PRO A 239 -14.06 6.83 10.74
C PRO A 239 -12.74 7.14 11.45
N LYS A 240 -12.34 6.38 12.46
CA LYS A 240 -11.08 6.59 13.20
C LYS A 240 -9.83 6.52 12.31
N THR A 241 -9.83 5.66 11.29
CA THR A 241 -8.69 5.51 10.36
C THR A 241 -8.84 6.32 9.10
N SER A 242 -10.06 6.50 8.60
CA SER A 242 -10.29 6.93 7.21
C SER A 242 -11.03 8.26 7.07
N ARG A 243 -11.65 8.82 8.13
CA ARG A 243 -12.27 10.16 8.10
C ARG A 243 -11.25 11.24 8.44
N ARG A 244 -10.10 11.25 7.78
CA ARG A 244 -9.08 12.30 7.95
C ARG A 244 -9.19 13.31 6.83
N TRP A 245 -9.08 14.60 7.14
CA TRP A 245 -9.29 15.69 6.21
C TRP A 245 -8.44 15.57 4.91
N PHE A 246 -7.21 15.10 5.02
CA PHE A 246 -6.30 14.99 3.87
C PHE A 246 -6.75 13.92 2.85
N TYR A 247 -7.54 12.90 3.23
CA TYR A 247 -8.11 11.95 2.27
C TYR A 247 -9.19 12.58 1.39
N PHE A 248 -9.77 13.72 1.80
CA PHE A 248 -10.77 14.44 1.03
C PHE A 248 -10.16 15.43 0.01
N ILE A 249 -8.87 15.80 0.16
CA ILE A 249 -8.21 16.75 -0.75
C ILE A 249 -8.33 16.35 -2.23
N PRO A 250 -8.03 15.08 -2.63
CA PRO A 250 -8.18 14.68 -4.02
C PRO A 250 -9.63 14.77 -4.51
N SER A 251 -10.62 14.61 -3.62
CA SER A 251 -12.04 14.76 -3.99
C SER A 251 -12.42 16.22 -4.22
N ILE A 252 -11.96 17.12 -3.36
CA ILE A 252 -12.15 18.58 -3.53
C ILE A 252 -11.48 19.01 -4.83
N PHE A 253 -10.26 18.54 -5.10
CA PHE A 253 -9.55 18.78 -6.35
C PHE A 253 -10.36 18.28 -7.57
N ALA A 254 -10.86 17.04 -7.55
CA ALA A 254 -11.62 16.47 -8.64
C ALA A 254 -12.90 17.26 -8.94
N VAL A 255 -13.64 17.64 -7.90
CA VAL A 255 -14.84 18.50 -8.05
C VAL A 255 -14.45 19.86 -8.60
N GLY A 256 -13.40 20.50 -8.06
CA GLY A 256 -12.90 21.78 -8.54
C GLY A 256 -12.50 21.76 -10.01
N VAL A 257 -11.78 20.71 -10.47
CA VAL A 257 -11.38 20.52 -11.87
C VAL A 257 -12.61 20.39 -12.77
N ILE A 258 -13.61 19.59 -12.37
CA ILE A 258 -14.81 19.37 -13.18
C ILE A 258 -15.64 20.66 -13.26
N THR A 259 -16.00 21.23 -12.12
CA THR A 259 -16.87 22.43 -12.07
C THR A 259 -16.19 23.68 -12.60
N GLY A 260 -14.88 23.83 -12.35
CA GLY A 260 -14.09 24.95 -12.82
C GLY A 260 -13.94 24.97 -14.35
N ASN A 261 -13.68 23.80 -14.99
CA ASN A 261 -13.66 23.74 -16.45
C ASN A 261 -15.05 24.02 -17.04
N ILE A 262 -16.12 23.53 -16.41
CA ILE A 262 -17.50 23.85 -16.86
C ILE A 262 -17.74 25.35 -16.76
N ALA A 263 -17.40 25.98 -15.63
CA ALA A 263 -17.56 27.44 -15.46
C ALA A 263 -16.74 28.24 -16.48
N THR A 264 -15.50 27.80 -16.75
CA THR A 264 -14.66 28.43 -17.79
C THR A 264 -15.32 28.38 -19.17
N LEU A 265 -15.84 27.20 -19.56
CA LEU A 265 -16.54 27.04 -20.82
C LEU A 265 -17.81 27.92 -20.91
N ILE A 266 -18.60 28.00 -19.82
CA ILE A 266 -19.77 28.87 -19.73
C ILE A 266 -19.35 30.33 -19.88
N SER A 267 -18.33 30.78 -19.17
CA SER A 267 -17.79 32.14 -19.19
C SER A 267 -17.31 32.54 -20.58
N GLU A 268 -16.64 31.64 -21.31
CA GLU A 268 -16.07 31.93 -22.63
C GLU A 268 -17.11 31.92 -23.77
N TYR A 269 -18.10 31.01 -23.71
CA TYR A 269 -18.98 30.72 -24.85
C TYR A 269 -20.43 31.17 -24.64
N THR A 270 -20.78 31.76 -23.49
CA THR A 270 -22.14 32.22 -23.20
C THR A 270 -22.16 33.61 -22.57
N LYS A 271 -23.34 34.22 -22.47
CA LYS A 271 -23.54 35.39 -21.60
C LYS A 271 -23.64 34.89 -20.15
N SER A 272 -22.48 34.80 -19.46
CA SER A 272 -22.40 34.34 -18.11
C SER A 272 -22.75 35.44 -17.10
N THR A 273 -22.92 35.03 -15.84
CA THR A 273 -23.06 35.99 -14.72
C THR A 273 -21.68 36.34 -14.15
N MET A 274 -21.56 37.52 -13.54
CA MET A 274 -20.33 37.96 -12.85
C MET A 274 -19.79 36.91 -11.86
N LEU A 275 -20.67 36.14 -11.20
CA LEU A 275 -20.26 35.08 -10.26
C LEU A 275 -19.59 33.89 -10.97
N ILE A 276 -20.09 33.50 -12.16
CA ILE A 276 -19.49 32.41 -12.95
C ILE A 276 -18.12 32.87 -13.46
N ASP A 277 -17.99 34.09 -13.95
CA ASP A 277 -16.73 34.64 -14.44
C ASP A 277 -15.68 34.74 -13.34
N LEU A 278 -16.07 35.18 -12.15
CA LEU A 278 -15.21 35.24 -10.98
C LEU A 278 -14.74 33.83 -10.58
N TYR A 279 -15.67 32.87 -10.52
CA TYR A 279 -15.32 31.49 -10.18
C TYR A 279 -14.37 30.85 -11.21
N ALA A 280 -14.62 31.04 -12.52
CA ALA A 280 -13.75 30.57 -13.59
C ALA A 280 -12.35 31.17 -13.49
N THR A 281 -12.25 32.49 -13.23
CA THR A 281 -10.96 33.19 -13.06
C THR A 281 -10.18 32.65 -11.84
N ILE A 282 -10.85 32.49 -10.70
CA ILE A 282 -10.25 31.93 -9.48
C ILE A 282 -9.77 30.48 -9.76
N PHE A 283 -10.59 29.67 -10.41
CA PHE A 283 -10.21 28.30 -10.75
C PHE A 283 -8.97 28.27 -11.66
N GLN A 284 -8.96 29.06 -12.75
CA GLN A 284 -7.83 29.11 -13.68
C GLN A 284 -6.53 29.50 -12.98
N PHE A 285 -6.59 30.48 -12.06
CA PHE A 285 -5.44 30.90 -11.27
C PHE A 285 -4.89 29.76 -10.40
N PHE A 286 -5.73 29.10 -9.59
CA PHE A 286 -5.29 28.00 -8.75
C PHE A 286 -4.90 26.75 -9.52
N PHE A 287 -5.58 26.48 -10.64
CA PHE A 287 -5.21 25.38 -11.52
C PHE A 287 -3.86 25.63 -12.22
N GLY A 288 -3.57 26.87 -12.58
CA GLY A 288 -2.24 27.28 -13.06
C GLY A 288 -1.13 27.02 -12.02
N ILE A 289 -1.38 27.38 -10.74
CA ILE A 289 -0.46 27.07 -9.63
C ILE A 289 -0.28 25.54 -9.51
N TYR A 290 -1.36 24.77 -9.58
CA TYR A 290 -1.29 23.31 -9.50
C TYR A 290 -0.44 22.73 -10.63
N ILE A 291 -0.62 23.17 -11.86
CA ILE A 291 0.21 22.74 -13.02
C ILE A 291 1.67 23.11 -12.79
N PHE A 292 1.95 24.33 -12.30
CA PHE A 292 3.31 24.75 -11.98
C PHE A 292 3.95 23.84 -10.92
N MET A 293 3.20 23.45 -9.87
CA MET A 293 3.66 22.51 -8.84
C MET A 293 3.94 21.10 -9.40
N LEU A 294 3.21 20.65 -10.43
CA LEU A 294 3.54 19.39 -11.13
C LEU A 294 4.92 19.45 -11.80
N PHE A 295 5.28 20.59 -12.41
CA PHE A 295 6.60 20.76 -13.01
C PHE A 295 7.71 20.79 -11.93
N ILE A 296 7.51 21.49 -10.82
CA ILE A 296 8.44 21.48 -9.68
C ILE A 296 8.62 20.04 -9.16
N ASN A 297 7.52 19.30 -9.01
CA ASN A 297 7.56 17.91 -8.60
C ASN A 297 8.34 17.03 -9.61
N ALA A 298 8.17 17.26 -10.90
CA ALA A 298 8.92 16.54 -11.93
C ALA A 298 10.42 16.85 -11.88
N ILE A 299 10.79 18.10 -11.58
CA ILE A 299 12.22 18.47 -11.36
C ILE A 299 12.75 17.72 -10.14
N TRP A 300 12.01 17.67 -9.02
CA TRP A 300 12.38 16.90 -7.84
C TRP A 300 12.57 15.41 -8.20
N VAL A 301 11.64 14.81 -8.96
CA VAL A 301 11.74 13.42 -9.43
C VAL A 301 13.01 13.24 -10.27
N PHE A 302 13.34 14.19 -11.16
CA PHE A 302 14.55 14.14 -11.95
C PHE A 302 15.81 14.14 -11.08
N THR A 303 15.86 14.96 -10.02
CA THR A 303 17.02 14.98 -9.11
C THR A 303 17.24 13.63 -8.41
N LYS A 304 16.17 12.85 -8.19
CA LYS A 304 16.24 11.54 -7.53
C LYS A 304 16.43 10.37 -8.50
N SER A 305 15.68 10.35 -9.59
CA SER A 305 15.70 9.25 -10.57
C SER A 305 16.85 9.33 -11.55
N LYS A 306 17.41 10.53 -11.77
CA LYS A 306 18.37 10.86 -12.84
C LYS A 306 17.88 10.43 -14.24
N ASN A 307 16.56 10.29 -14.40
CA ASN A 307 15.93 9.84 -15.64
C ASN A 307 14.82 10.81 -16.07
N LEU A 308 15.05 11.49 -17.21
CA LEU A 308 14.14 12.50 -17.71
C LEU A 308 12.77 11.92 -18.12
N TYR A 309 12.75 10.70 -18.68
CA TYR A 309 11.51 10.05 -19.10
C TYR A 309 10.63 9.69 -17.88
N VAL A 310 11.24 9.13 -16.82
CA VAL A 310 10.54 8.85 -15.54
C VAL A 310 9.96 10.15 -14.97
N SER A 311 10.76 11.21 -14.94
CA SER A 311 10.33 12.52 -14.44
C SER A 311 9.14 13.07 -15.24
N PHE A 312 9.22 13.06 -16.57
CA PHE A 312 8.14 13.55 -17.44
C PHE A 312 6.84 12.76 -17.25
N LEU A 313 6.92 11.44 -17.14
CA LEU A 313 5.74 10.58 -16.90
C LEU A 313 5.03 10.91 -15.57
N THR A 314 5.73 11.45 -14.57
CA THR A 314 5.08 11.80 -13.29
C THR A 314 4.16 13.00 -13.39
N ILE A 315 4.29 13.87 -14.38
CA ILE A 315 3.40 15.03 -14.56
C ILE A 315 1.95 14.56 -14.79
N PRO A 316 1.63 13.83 -15.89
CA PRO A 316 0.29 13.28 -16.06
C PRO A 316 -0.03 12.19 -15.03
N GLY A 317 0.98 11.47 -14.53
CA GLY A 317 0.80 10.42 -13.53
C GLY A 317 0.20 10.96 -12.23
N VAL A 318 0.76 12.02 -11.65
CA VAL A 318 0.24 12.66 -10.44
C VAL A 318 -1.13 13.27 -10.69
N PHE A 319 -1.30 14.02 -11.78
CA PHE A 319 -2.58 14.64 -12.12
C PHE A 319 -3.72 13.61 -12.21
N LEU A 320 -3.52 12.56 -13.00
CA LEU A 320 -4.53 11.52 -13.21
C LEU A 320 -4.79 10.72 -11.93
N THR A 321 -3.77 10.52 -11.10
CA THR A 321 -3.92 9.83 -9.80
C THR A 321 -4.78 10.65 -8.85
N HIS A 322 -4.50 11.94 -8.70
CA HIS A 322 -5.30 12.82 -7.83
C HIS A 322 -6.76 12.89 -8.30
N LEU A 323 -6.97 13.09 -9.62
CA LEU A 323 -8.30 13.18 -10.19
C LEU A 323 -9.07 11.86 -10.00
N TRP A 324 -8.46 10.74 -10.38
CA TRP A 324 -9.12 9.43 -10.35
C TRP A 324 -9.38 8.95 -8.93
N TYR A 325 -8.40 9.10 -8.04
CA TYR A 325 -8.58 8.78 -6.62
C TYR A 325 -9.72 9.61 -6.02
N GLY A 326 -9.77 10.92 -6.30
CA GLY A 326 -10.81 11.81 -5.79
C GLY A 326 -12.21 11.42 -6.24
N ILE A 327 -12.40 11.12 -7.54
CA ILE A 327 -13.67 10.64 -8.09
C ILE A 327 -14.07 9.33 -7.42
N LYS A 328 -13.14 8.39 -7.29
CA LYS A 328 -13.40 7.08 -6.69
C LYS A 328 -13.69 7.17 -5.19
N PHE A 329 -13.04 8.09 -4.47
CA PHE A 329 -13.33 8.34 -3.06
C PHE A 329 -14.78 8.83 -2.87
N ILE A 330 -15.24 9.80 -3.68
CA ILE A 330 -16.63 10.26 -3.66
C ILE A 330 -17.58 9.09 -3.94
N GLN A 331 -17.27 8.28 -4.97
CA GLN A 331 -18.06 7.10 -5.29
C GLN A 331 -18.14 6.13 -4.10
N GLY A 332 -17.04 5.88 -3.40
CA GLY A 332 -16.99 5.04 -2.21
C GLY A 332 -17.78 5.63 -1.04
N LEU A 333 -17.69 6.95 -0.84
CA LEU A 333 -18.42 7.66 0.20
C LEU A 333 -19.95 7.56 0.00
N LEU A 334 -20.40 7.53 -1.26
CA LEU A 334 -21.83 7.43 -1.61
C LEU A 334 -22.35 5.99 -1.65
N LYS A 335 -21.49 4.98 -1.84
CA LYS A 335 -21.93 3.57 -1.88
C LYS A 335 -22.43 3.11 -0.51
N PRO A 336 -23.64 2.53 -0.41
CA PRO A 336 -24.14 1.98 0.86
C PRO A 336 -23.35 0.75 1.32
N GLN A 337 -23.01 -0.14 0.40
CA GLN A 337 -22.23 -1.36 0.63
C GLN A 337 -21.20 -1.53 -0.46
N MET A 338 -20.09 -2.24 -0.15
CA MET A 338 -19.08 -2.61 -1.13
C MET A 338 -19.36 -4.00 -1.66
N GLU A 339 -19.41 -4.15 -2.97
CA GLU A 339 -19.43 -5.45 -3.60
C GLU A 339 -18.10 -6.17 -3.40
N ASP A 340 -18.14 -7.40 -2.95
CA ASP A 340 -16.96 -8.25 -2.88
C ASP A 340 -16.45 -8.52 -4.30
N LYS A 341 -15.15 -8.28 -4.54
CA LYS A 341 -14.50 -8.58 -5.83
C LYS A 341 -14.66 -10.05 -6.27
N TYR A 342 -14.98 -10.94 -5.36
CA TYR A 342 -15.14 -12.38 -5.59
C TYR A 342 -16.61 -12.81 -5.75
N GLY A 343 -17.53 -11.87 -6.00
CA GLY A 343 -18.90 -12.19 -6.47
C GLY A 343 -19.86 -12.71 -5.42
N ARG A 344 -19.61 -12.47 -4.14
CA ARG A 344 -20.60 -12.70 -3.09
C ARG A 344 -21.13 -11.34 -2.62
N SER A 345 -22.36 -11.02 -2.98
CA SER A 345 -23.17 -10.01 -2.28
C SER A 345 -23.43 -10.53 -0.86
N GLU A 346 -22.88 -9.86 0.14
CA GLU A 346 -23.36 -10.00 1.51
C GLU A 346 -24.65 -9.20 1.71
#